data_71280f67d358d5d51d7b809fbb1cea95
#
_entry.id   71280f67d358d5d51d7b809fbb1cea95
#
_cell.length_a   1.000
_cell.length_b   1.000
_cell.length_c   1.000
_cell.angle_alpha   90.00
_cell.angle_beta   90.00
_cell.angle_gamma   90.00
#
_symmetry.space_group_name_H-M   'P 1'
#
loop_
_entity.id
_entity.type
_entity.pdbx_description
1 polymer ?
#
loop_
_entity_poly.entity_id
_entity_poly.type
_entity_poly.pdbx_seq_one_letter_code
_entity_poly.pdbx_strand_id
1 'polypeptide(L)'
;MGKVYYDQDGHIEAIQDKVIAIIGYGNQGRSQALNMRDSGAKHIIVGSIHDESWNNADGFPTYSIAEASKKADIVFLLLPDEVAPEIYERDIAPNLHPGAALNFASGYNITYGFIKPAADLDVIMVAPRMIGKGVRETYENGTGFPTFLVVNQDATGH
;
A
#
# COMPACT_ATOMS: atom_id res chain seq x y z
N MET A 1 15.19 -21.02 -4.76
CA MET A 1 15.98 -19.82 -5.04
C MET A 1 14.98 -18.72 -5.39
N GLY A 2 15.01 -17.56 -4.71
CA GLY A 2 14.07 -16.47 -5.00
C GLY A 2 14.32 -15.88 -6.39
N LYS A 3 13.25 -15.46 -7.08
CA LYS A 3 13.35 -14.73 -8.35
C LYS A 3 13.76 -13.29 -8.08
N VAL A 4 14.67 -12.75 -8.88
CA VAL A 4 15.06 -11.33 -8.84
C VAL A 4 14.36 -10.64 -10.01
N TYR A 5 13.73 -9.50 -9.74
CA TYR A 5 13.07 -8.66 -10.72
C TYR A 5 13.82 -7.33 -10.85
N TYR A 6 13.78 -6.74 -12.04
CA TYR A 6 14.35 -5.46 -12.38
C TYR A 6 13.27 -4.55 -13.00
N ASP A 7 13.55 -3.28 -13.21
CA ASP A 7 12.60 -2.29 -13.73
C ASP A 7 11.88 -2.75 -15.02
N GLN A 8 12.59 -3.44 -15.89
CA GLN A 8 12.03 -3.99 -17.14
C GLN A 8 10.99 -5.10 -16.95
N ASP A 9 10.95 -5.68 -15.76
CA ASP A 9 9.96 -6.73 -15.40
C ASP A 9 8.68 -6.12 -14.82
N GLY A 10 8.68 -4.81 -14.53
CA GLY A 10 7.54 -4.08 -13.99
C GLY A 10 6.71 -3.43 -15.09
N HIS A 11 5.38 -3.45 -14.94
CA HIS A 11 4.42 -2.87 -15.87
C HIS A 11 3.46 -1.96 -15.12
N ILE A 12 3.68 -0.64 -15.24
CA ILE A 12 2.84 0.37 -14.55
C ILE A 12 1.37 0.29 -14.99
N GLU A 13 1.11 -0.19 -16.18
CA GLU A 13 -0.23 -0.35 -16.74
C GLU A 13 -1.12 -1.25 -15.87
N ALA A 14 -0.53 -2.20 -15.12
CA ALA A 14 -1.27 -3.08 -14.21
C ALA A 14 -1.98 -2.32 -13.08
N ILE A 15 -1.43 -1.17 -12.66
CA ILE A 15 -1.95 -0.36 -11.55
C ILE A 15 -2.33 1.06 -11.95
N GLN A 16 -2.02 1.48 -13.17
CA GLN A 16 -2.13 2.87 -13.62
C GLN A 16 -3.54 3.46 -13.47
N ASP A 17 -4.56 2.68 -13.77
CA ASP A 17 -5.96 3.10 -13.72
C ASP A 17 -6.71 2.55 -12.49
N LYS A 18 -6.00 1.90 -11.57
CA LYS A 18 -6.55 1.42 -10.29
C LYS A 18 -6.62 2.56 -9.26
N VAL A 19 -7.64 2.52 -8.43
CA VAL A 19 -7.71 3.39 -7.26
C VAL A 19 -6.85 2.80 -6.16
N ILE A 20 -5.79 3.51 -5.78
CA ILE A 20 -4.82 3.10 -4.78
C ILE A 20 -5.03 3.92 -3.52
N ALA A 21 -5.44 3.29 -2.42
CA ALA A 21 -5.56 3.93 -1.12
C ALA A 21 -4.31 3.71 -0.27
N ILE A 22 -3.72 4.80 0.19
CA ILE A 22 -2.61 4.80 1.14
C ILE A 22 -3.19 5.00 2.53
N ILE A 23 -3.25 3.92 3.32
CA ILE A 23 -3.71 3.97 4.71
C ILE A 23 -2.50 4.14 5.64
N GLY A 24 -2.38 5.35 6.20
CA GLY A 24 -1.20 5.79 6.93
C GLY A 24 -0.24 6.59 6.04
N TYR A 25 -0.33 7.91 6.13
CA TYR A 25 0.48 8.86 5.34
C TYR A 25 1.71 9.36 6.11
N GLY A 26 2.42 8.43 6.76
CA GLY A 26 3.72 8.68 7.41
C GLY A 26 4.88 8.59 6.42
N ASN A 27 6.10 8.36 6.95
CA ASN A 27 7.32 8.32 6.13
C ASN A 27 7.25 7.34 4.94
N GLN A 28 6.74 6.13 5.16
CA GLN A 28 6.60 5.14 4.10
C GLN A 28 5.44 5.50 3.15
N GLY A 29 4.27 5.80 3.71
CA GLY A 29 3.07 6.10 2.92
C GLY A 29 3.27 7.28 1.99
N ARG A 30 3.84 8.37 2.50
CA ARG A 30 4.15 9.55 1.70
C ARG A 30 5.12 9.24 0.57
N SER A 31 6.24 8.58 0.88
CA SER A 31 7.26 8.29 -0.12
C SER A 31 6.77 7.34 -1.21
N GLN A 32 6.04 6.29 -0.84
CA GLN A 32 5.49 5.35 -1.81
C GLN A 32 4.40 6.00 -2.67
N ALA A 33 3.50 6.81 -2.09
CA ALA A 33 2.48 7.54 -2.84
C ALA A 33 3.09 8.48 -3.89
N LEU A 34 4.10 9.27 -3.49
CA LEU A 34 4.79 10.18 -4.40
C LEU A 34 5.52 9.43 -5.53
N ASN A 35 6.20 8.33 -5.21
CA ASN A 35 6.88 7.52 -6.23
C ASN A 35 5.88 6.90 -7.22
N MET A 36 4.76 6.36 -6.74
CA MET A 36 3.72 5.81 -7.63
C MET A 36 3.10 6.89 -8.52
N ARG A 37 2.82 8.08 -7.98
CA ARG A 37 2.34 9.22 -8.77
C ARG A 37 3.32 9.58 -9.89
N ASP A 38 4.58 9.74 -9.54
CA ASP A 38 5.63 10.14 -10.48
C ASP A 38 5.97 9.03 -11.48
N SER A 39 5.63 7.77 -11.17
CA SER A 39 5.71 6.63 -12.08
C SER A 39 4.48 6.48 -12.97
N GLY A 40 3.40 7.25 -12.75
CA GLY A 40 2.24 7.29 -13.64
C GLY A 40 0.95 6.67 -13.10
N ALA A 41 0.88 6.29 -11.82
CA ALA A 41 -0.38 5.92 -11.18
C ALA A 41 -1.30 7.16 -11.08
N LYS A 42 -2.54 7.04 -11.59
CA LYS A 42 -3.44 8.18 -11.79
C LYS A 42 -4.36 8.47 -10.61
N HIS A 43 -4.73 7.46 -9.86
CA HIS A 43 -5.79 7.54 -8.86
C HIS A 43 -5.28 7.12 -7.48
N ILE A 44 -4.47 7.99 -6.87
CA ILE A 44 -3.97 7.77 -5.51
C ILE A 44 -4.81 8.61 -4.55
N ILE A 45 -5.30 7.99 -3.49
CA ILE A 45 -6.03 8.62 -2.40
C ILE A 45 -5.38 8.29 -1.06
N VAL A 46 -5.59 9.13 -0.06
CA VAL A 46 -5.08 8.93 1.29
C VAL A 46 -6.22 8.63 2.24
N GLY A 47 -6.08 7.57 3.03
CA GLY A 47 -6.95 7.27 4.16
C GLY A 47 -6.25 7.61 5.46
N SER A 48 -6.79 8.57 6.21
CA SER A 48 -6.21 9.02 7.48
C SER A 48 -7.28 9.31 8.52
N ILE A 49 -6.85 9.44 9.76
CA ILE A 49 -7.62 10.09 10.83
C ILE A 49 -7.47 11.61 10.65
N HIS A 50 -8.31 12.41 11.32
CA HIS A 50 -8.23 13.86 11.28
C HIS A 50 -7.02 14.37 12.10
N ASP A 51 -5.82 14.15 11.58
CA ASP A 51 -4.55 14.58 12.12
C ASP A 51 -3.80 15.50 11.14
N GLU A 52 -2.52 15.72 11.37
CA GLU A 52 -1.67 16.53 10.49
C GLU A 52 -1.60 15.99 9.06
N SER A 53 -1.63 14.67 8.88
CA SER A 53 -1.61 14.02 7.56
C SER A 53 -2.83 14.36 6.71
N TRP A 54 -3.99 14.62 7.35
CA TRP A 54 -5.20 15.02 6.65
C TRP A 54 -5.05 16.32 5.87
N ASN A 55 -4.30 17.27 6.43
CA ASN A 55 -4.10 18.60 5.84
C ASN A 55 -2.89 18.67 4.90
N ASN A 56 -1.96 17.74 5.02
CA ASN A 56 -0.64 17.77 4.37
C ASN A 56 -0.39 16.54 3.48
N ALA A 57 -1.40 16.07 2.74
CA ALA A 57 -1.28 14.90 1.88
C ALA A 57 -0.73 15.21 0.47
N ASP A 58 0.13 16.20 0.31
CA ASP A 58 0.83 16.55 -0.95
C ASP A 58 -0.13 16.70 -2.16
N GLY A 59 -1.38 17.15 -1.91
CA GLY A 59 -2.42 17.35 -2.92
C GLY A 59 -3.23 16.08 -3.26
N PHE A 60 -2.98 14.94 -2.63
CA PHE A 60 -3.83 13.76 -2.78
C PHE A 60 -5.20 13.96 -2.12
N PRO A 61 -6.30 13.50 -2.74
CA PRO A 61 -7.61 13.46 -2.09
C PRO A 61 -7.53 12.63 -0.81
N THR A 62 -8.00 13.22 0.31
CA THR A 62 -7.95 12.57 1.62
C THR A 62 -9.35 12.24 2.10
N TYR A 63 -9.52 11.05 2.64
CA TYR A 63 -10.76 10.49 3.14
C TYR A 63 -10.55 9.87 4.52
N SER A 64 -11.63 9.55 5.23
CA SER A 64 -11.55 8.62 6.36
C SER A 64 -11.02 7.26 5.88
N ILE A 65 -10.41 6.49 6.78
CA ILE A 65 -9.85 5.17 6.44
C ILE A 65 -10.92 4.27 5.82
N ALA A 66 -12.13 4.27 6.39
CA ALA A 66 -13.26 3.48 5.89
C ALA A 66 -13.68 3.89 4.47
N GLU A 67 -13.79 5.20 4.20
CA GLU A 67 -14.15 5.70 2.87
C GLU A 67 -13.07 5.44 1.83
N ALA A 68 -11.80 5.61 2.19
CA ALA A 68 -10.69 5.31 1.31
C ALA A 68 -10.65 3.82 0.95
N SER A 69 -10.83 2.94 1.95
CA SER A 69 -10.88 1.48 1.75
C SER A 69 -12.03 1.05 0.83
N LYS A 70 -13.20 1.69 0.98
CA LYS A 70 -14.37 1.41 0.14
C LYS A 70 -14.18 1.80 -1.34
N LYS A 71 -13.36 2.81 -1.61
CA LYS A 71 -13.09 3.31 -2.96
C LYS A 71 -11.96 2.59 -3.67
N ALA A 72 -11.12 1.87 -2.95
CA ALA A 72 -9.85 1.38 -3.43
C ALA A 72 -9.94 0.00 -4.10
N ASP A 73 -9.26 -0.15 -5.22
CA ASP A 73 -8.92 -1.45 -5.81
C ASP A 73 -7.70 -2.07 -5.10
N ILE A 74 -6.77 -1.20 -4.64
CA ILE A 74 -5.56 -1.62 -3.94
C ILE A 74 -5.41 -0.78 -2.67
N VAL A 75 -5.29 -1.44 -1.53
CA VAL A 75 -5.05 -0.78 -0.23
C VAL A 75 -3.63 -1.04 0.24
N PHE A 76 -2.86 0.02 0.40
CA PHE A 76 -1.54 0.00 1.04
C PHE A 76 -1.72 0.25 2.53
N LEU A 77 -1.61 -0.79 3.34
CA LEU A 77 -1.71 -0.69 4.80
C LEU A 77 -0.33 -0.37 5.38
N LEU A 78 -0.10 0.90 5.65
CA LEU A 78 1.19 1.46 6.07
C LEU A 78 1.11 2.10 7.47
N LEU A 79 0.23 1.57 8.30
CA LEU A 79 0.12 1.90 9.72
C LEU A 79 1.18 1.16 10.53
N PRO A 80 1.54 1.65 11.74
CA PRO A 80 2.35 0.87 12.68
C PRO A 80 1.71 -0.49 12.98
N ASP A 81 2.55 -1.52 13.08
CA ASP A 81 2.11 -2.92 13.25
C ASP A 81 1.20 -3.11 14.50
N GLU A 82 1.39 -2.31 15.54
CA GLU A 82 0.65 -2.41 16.81
C GLU A 82 -0.81 -1.93 16.69
N VAL A 83 -1.09 -0.96 15.82
CA VAL A 83 -2.43 -0.38 15.65
C VAL A 83 -3.16 -0.94 14.43
N ALA A 84 -2.42 -1.51 13.49
CA ALA A 84 -2.96 -1.99 12.23
C ALA A 84 -4.07 -3.04 12.39
N PRO A 85 -4.01 -4.04 13.30
CA PRO A 85 -5.07 -5.03 13.44
C PRO A 85 -6.42 -4.43 13.84
N GLU A 86 -6.44 -3.54 14.83
CA GLU A 86 -7.68 -2.89 15.28
C GLU A 86 -8.32 -2.07 14.16
N ILE A 87 -7.51 -1.26 13.48
CA ILE A 87 -7.98 -0.42 12.38
C ILE A 87 -8.42 -1.26 11.19
N TYR A 88 -7.71 -2.35 10.90
CA TYR A 88 -8.09 -3.28 9.84
C TYR A 88 -9.50 -3.86 10.08
N GLU A 89 -9.75 -4.39 11.25
CA GLU A 89 -11.06 -4.99 11.58
C GLU A 89 -12.19 -3.97 11.62
N ARG A 90 -11.94 -2.77 12.13
CA ARG A 90 -12.96 -1.75 12.31
C ARG A 90 -13.28 -0.98 11.03
N ASP A 91 -12.25 -0.54 10.30
CA ASP A 91 -12.40 0.45 9.23
C ASP A 91 -12.05 -0.07 7.83
N ILE A 92 -11.21 -1.10 7.71
CA ILE A 92 -10.72 -1.57 6.41
C ILE A 92 -11.50 -2.80 5.96
N ALA A 93 -11.45 -3.89 6.69
CA ALA A 93 -12.05 -5.17 6.29
C ALA A 93 -13.54 -5.08 5.91
N PRO A 94 -14.40 -4.35 6.67
CA PRO A 94 -15.81 -4.24 6.32
C PRO A 94 -16.08 -3.42 5.04
N ASN A 95 -15.10 -2.68 4.56
CA ASN A 95 -15.23 -1.77 3.43
C ASN A 95 -14.51 -2.23 2.16
N LEU A 96 -13.71 -3.30 2.22
CA LEU A 96 -13.08 -3.86 1.03
C LEU A 96 -14.11 -4.59 0.16
N HIS A 97 -14.00 -4.43 -1.15
CA HIS A 97 -14.79 -5.22 -2.09
C HIS A 97 -14.08 -6.52 -2.46
N PRO A 98 -14.80 -7.59 -2.84
CA PRO A 98 -14.21 -8.81 -3.34
C PRO A 98 -13.24 -8.54 -4.51
N GLY A 99 -12.10 -9.19 -4.49
CA GLY A 99 -11.04 -9.00 -5.50
C GLY A 99 -10.16 -7.76 -5.29
N ALA A 100 -10.37 -6.99 -4.22
CA ALA A 100 -9.43 -5.93 -3.86
C ALA A 100 -8.08 -6.51 -3.42
N ALA A 101 -7.00 -5.78 -3.66
CA ALA A 101 -5.67 -6.15 -3.22
C ALA A 101 -5.29 -5.42 -1.92
N LEU A 102 -4.77 -6.17 -0.96
CA LEU A 102 -4.26 -5.65 0.31
C LEU A 102 -2.74 -5.79 0.33
N ASN A 103 -2.04 -4.67 0.33
CA ASN A 103 -0.58 -4.61 0.34
C ASN A 103 -0.03 -4.20 1.70
N PHE A 104 0.97 -4.93 2.16
CA PHE A 104 1.72 -4.66 3.39
C PHE A 104 3.18 -4.28 3.08
N ALA A 105 3.78 -3.44 3.89
CA ALA A 105 5.23 -3.19 3.90
C ALA A 105 5.97 -4.06 4.93
N SER A 106 5.24 -4.77 5.79
CA SER A 106 5.73 -5.70 6.81
C SER A 106 4.88 -6.96 6.81
N GLY A 107 5.51 -8.12 6.90
CA GLY A 107 4.80 -9.41 7.01
C GLY A 107 4.33 -9.74 8.43
N TYR A 108 4.60 -8.89 9.43
CA TYR A 108 4.38 -9.18 10.85
C TYR A 108 2.94 -9.61 11.15
N ASN A 109 1.98 -8.77 10.84
CA ASN A 109 0.56 -9.00 11.17
C ASN A 109 -0.05 -10.22 10.46
N ILE A 110 0.41 -10.52 9.25
CA ILE A 110 -0.03 -11.72 8.50
C ILE A 110 0.64 -12.97 9.08
N THR A 111 1.95 -12.94 9.30
CA THR A 111 2.72 -14.09 9.77
C THR A 111 2.26 -14.57 11.15
N TYR A 112 1.96 -13.64 12.06
CA TYR A 112 1.50 -13.97 13.41
C TYR A 112 -0.03 -14.05 13.53
N GLY A 113 -0.78 -13.89 12.43
CA GLY A 113 -2.23 -14.04 12.40
C GLY A 113 -3.01 -12.96 13.13
N PHE A 114 -2.41 -11.80 13.34
CA PHE A 114 -3.10 -10.65 13.92
C PHE A 114 -4.07 -9.99 12.92
N ILE A 115 -3.78 -10.08 11.63
CA ILE A 115 -4.69 -9.72 10.55
C ILE A 115 -4.98 -10.98 9.73
N LYS A 116 -6.26 -11.26 9.49
CA LYS A 116 -6.73 -12.40 8.70
C LYS A 116 -7.61 -11.88 7.56
N PRO A 117 -7.01 -11.63 6.39
CA PRO A 117 -7.76 -11.18 5.22
C PRO A 117 -8.81 -12.21 4.78
N ALA A 118 -9.91 -11.72 4.22
CA ALA A 118 -10.93 -12.56 3.62
C ALA A 118 -10.36 -13.35 2.42
N ALA A 119 -10.91 -14.52 2.13
CA ALA A 119 -10.38 -15.43 1.12
C ALA A 119 -10.55 -14.94 -0.33
N ASP A 120 -11.37 -13.93 -0.53
CA ASP A 120 -11.67 -13.28 -1.81
C ASP A 120 -10.82 -12.02 -2.11
N LEU A 121 -9.81 -11.75 -1.28
CA LEU A 121 -8.86 -10.66 -1.45
C LEU A 121 -7.52 -11.17 -1.97
N ASP A 122 -6.82 -10.36 -2.75
CA ASP A 122 -5.40 -10.55 -2.99
C ASP A 122 -4.59 -9.99 -1.82
N VAL A 123 -3.59 -10.71 -1.36
CA VAL A 123 -2.72 -10.29 -0.26
C VAL A 123 -1.28 -10.35 -0.70
N ILE A 124 -0.66 -9.19 -0.77
CA ILE A 124 0.71 -9.03 -1.24
C ILE A 124 1.57 -8.28 -0.21
N MET A 125 2.86 -8.41 -0.33
CA MET A 125 3.81 -7.60 0.41
C MET A 125 4.80 -6.96 -0.54
N VAL A 126 4.91 -5.64 -0.47
CA VAL A 126 5.98 -4.84 -1.08
C VAL A 126 6.73 -4.18 0.06
N ALA A 127 7.85 -4.76 0.45
CA ALA A 127 8.63 -4.35 1.62
C ALA A 127 9.97 -3.71 1.21
N PRO A 128 10.03 -2.37 1.07
CA PRO A 128 11.28 -1.65 0.86
C PRO A 128 12.27 -1.93 1.99
N ARG A 129 13.50 -2.24 1.64
CA ARG A 129 14.59 -2.42 2.62
C ARG A 129 15.30 -1.10 2.89
N MET A 130 14.48 -0.05 3.04
CA MET A 130 14.94 1.33 3.24
C MET A 130 13.90 2.12 4.05
N ILE A 131 14.36 3.08 4.86
CA ILE A 131 13.45 4.01 5.56
C ILE A 131 12.74 4.92 4.54
N GLY A 132 11.54 5.41 4.89
CA GLY A 132 10.67 6.13 3.96
C GLY A 132 11.35 7.30 3.23
N LYS A 133 12.11 8.13 3.95
CA LYS A 133 12.87 9.23 3.32
C LYS A 133 13.83 8.71 2.23
N GLY A 134 14.58 7.66 2.52
CA GLY A 134 15.49 7.03 1.56
C GLY A 134 14.77 6.43 0.35
N VAL A 135 13.57 5.87 0.54
CA VAL A 135 12.72 5.38 -0.57
C VAL A 135 12.43 6.50 -1.57
N ARG A 136 12.15 7.71 -1.09
CA ARG A 136 11.91 8.86 -1.97
C ARG A 136 13.18 9.36 -2.63
N GLU A 137 14.24 9.58 -1.84
CA GLU A 137 15.52 10.13 -2.32
C GLU A 137 16.16 9.23 -3.38
N THR A 138 16.17 7.91 -3.17
CA THR A 138 16.76 6.98 -4.14
C THR A 138 15.94 6.84 -5.41
N TYR A 139 14.63 7.00 -5.34
CA TYR A 139 13.77 7.09 -6.52
C TYR A 139 14.09 8.36 -7.33
N GLU A 140 14.14 9.52 -6.69
CA GLU A 140 14.45 10.80 -7.36
C GLU A 140 15.85 10.80 -8.00
N ASN A 141 16.81 10.14 -7.37
CA ASN A 141 18.18 10.03 -7.88
C ASN A 141 18.35 8.90 -8.92
N GLY A 142 17.32 8.09 -9.16
CA GLY A 142 17.38 6.97 -10.09
C GLY A 142 18.29 5.81 -9.66
N THR A 143 18.66 5.74 -8.38
CA THR A 143 19.53 4.67 -7.86
C THR A 143 18.76 3.43 -7.40
N GLY A 144 17.47 3.61 -7.08
CA GLY A 144 16.61 2.54 -6.57
C GLY A 144 17.00 2.01 -5.19
N PHE A 145 16.31 0.97 -4.74
CA PHE A 145 16.55 0.29 -3.45
C PHE A 145 16.06 -1.16 -3.51
N PRO A 146 16.68 -2.08 -2.74
CA PRO A 146 16.20 -3.45 -2.64
C PRO A 146 14.80 -3.52 -2.00
N THR A 147 13.91 -4.34 -2.58
CA THR A 147 12.56 -4.54 -2.09
C THR A 147 12.24 -6.03 -2.08
N PHE A 148 11.63 -6.51 -1.01
CA PHE A 148 11.06 -7.85 -0.99
C PHE A 148 9.63 -7.84 -1.50
N LEU A 149 9.33 -8.79 -2.39
CA LEU A 149 8.01 -9.01 -2.97
C LEU A 149 7.51 -10.38 -2.55
N VAL A 150 6.28 -10.46 -2.04
CA VAL A 150 5.62 -11.72 -1.68
C VAL A 150 4.16 -11.66 -2.14
N VAL A 151 3.68 -12.74 -2.73
CA VAL A 151 2.25 -13.02 -2.90
C VAL A 151 1.89 -14.03 -1.81
N ASN A 152 1.07 -13.60 -0.84
CA ASN A 152 0.60 -14.45 0.24
C ASN A 152 -0.72 -15.14 -0.10
N GLN A 153 -1.60 -14.42 -0.79
CA GLN A 153 -2.89 -14.90 -1.26
C GLN A 153 -3.17 -14.30 -2.65
N ASP A 154 -3.56 -15.15 -3.58
CA ASP A 154 -3.91 -14.80 -4.95
C ASP A 154 -5.33 -15.31 -5.22
N ALA A 155 -6.32 -14.46 -4.95
CA ALA A 155 -7.74 -14.80 -5.12
C ALA A 155 -8.23 -14.51 -6.54
N THR A 156 -7.63 -13.52 -7.21
CA THR A 156 -8.08 -13.07 -8.54
C THR A 156 -7.32 -13.72 -9.69
N GLY A 157 -6.11 -14.22 -9.46
CA GLY A 157 -5.24 -14.80 -10.49
C GLY A 157 -4.54 -13.77 -11.37
N HIS A 158 -4.36 -12.54 -10.85
CA HIS A 158 -3.80 -11.40 -11.61
C HIS A 158 -2.50 -10.86 -11.01
#